data_e1a5e1b0008a162c22d5e0c846e89faf
#
_entry.id   e1a5e1b0008a162c22d5e0c846e89faf
#
_cell.length_a   1.000
_cell.length_b   1.000
_cell.length_c   1.000
_cell.angle_alpha   90.00
_cell.angle_beta   90.00
_cell.angle_gamma   90.00
#
_symmetry.space_group_name_H-M   'P 1'
#
loop_
_entity.id
_entity.type
_entity.pdbx_description
1 polymer ?
#
loop_
_entity_poly.entity_id
_entity_poly.type
_entity_poly.pdbx_seq_one_letter_code
_entity_poly.pdbx_strand_id
1 'polypeptide(L)'
;MRHLASASLFVLACGLAQPASAQLEDKPVPMDRAPFHIPVFSNDYLILLNVNIPPGRNTGYHTHYADSVSVNLTPASQTNQPYGSSEVSAPGAGGDGEPGRATFTNVTKDGPRTHKATNVGPTPFHNVSFILKDRRPEGTTVSDRSGVAGYTQIMDNARLRAWRVALKPGEATGQIRQTAPGLRVYVHGGVLAEIVPGSADRGMAPYEGDFIWQDAGQTRAVKNTGTTLIEFVEFELK
;
A
#
# COMPACT_ATOMS: atom_id res chain seq x y z
N MET A 1 -81.06 27.41 -15.15
CA MET A 1 -79.77 27.28 -15.87
C MET A 1 -78.70 27.99 -15.00
N ARG A 2 -77.84 27.15 -14.34
CA ARG A 2 -76.77 27.65 -13.48
C ARG A 2 -75.44 27.33 -14.21
N HIS A 3 -74.70 28.39 -14.60
CA HIS A 3 -73.38 28.27 -15.17
C HIS A 3 -72.36 28.08 -14.07
N LEU A 4 -71.66 26.93 -14.08
CA LEU A 4 -70.48 26.66 -13.25
C LEU A 4 -69.24 27.17 -14.01
N ALA A 5 -68.57 28.15 -13.46
CA ALA A 5 -67.28 28.62 -13.96
C ALA A 5 -66.18 27.79 -13.37
N SER A 6 -65.44 27.08 -14.21
CA SER A 6 -64.23 26.32 -13.83
C SER A 6 -63.05 27.32 -13.71
N ALA A 7 -62.49 27.48 -12.54
CA ALA A 7 -61.24 28.17 -12.32
C ALA A 7 -60.07 27.21 -12.49
N SER A 8 -59.27 27.40 -13.51
CA SER A 8 -58.02 26.70 -13.72
C SER A 8 -56.89 27.30 -12.87
N LEU A 9 -56.41 26.54 -11.94
CA LEU A 9 -55.28 26.92 -11.07
C LEU A 9 -53.97 26.62 -11.84
N PHE A 10 -53.26 27.63 -12.29
CA PHE A 10 -51.91 27.50 -12.83
C PHE A 10 -50.93 27.43 -11.67
N VAL A 11 -50.32 26.26 -11.43
CA VAL A 11 -49.19 26.09 -10.51
C VAL A 11 -47.93 26.45 -11.28
N LEU A 12 -47.34 27.59 -10.96
CA LEU A 12 -46.04 28.01 -11.48
C LEU A 12 -44.97 27.25 -10.68
N ALA A 13 -44.38 26.18 -11.22
CA ALA A 13 -43.25 25.49 -10.66
C ALA A 13 -42.00 26.36 -10.83
N CYS A 14 -41.64 27.14 -9.83
CA CYS A 14 -40.32 27.74 -9.72
C CYS A 14 -39.30 26.67 -9.48
N GLY A 15 -38.64 26.17 -10.54
CA GLY A 15 -37.44 25.34 -10.44
C GLY A 15 -36.31 26.19 -9.83
N LEU A 16 -36.04 25.96 -8.55
CA LEU A 16 -34.82 26.45 -7.93
C LEU A 16 -33.65 25.69 -8.58
N ALA A 17 -32.99 26.32 -9.54
CA ALA A 17 -31.67 25.86 -9.99
C ALA A 17 -30.75 25.94 -8.78
N GLN A 18 -30.39 24.76 -8.22
CA GLN A 18 -29.32 24.71 -7.24
C GLN A 18 -28.05 25.22 -7.95
N PRO A 19 -27.33 26.18 -7.34
CA PRO A 19 -26.05 26.56 -7.88
C PRO A 19 -25.19 25.27 -7.88
N ALA A 20 -24.67 24.91 -9.06
CA ALA A 20 -23.60 23.92 -9.14
C ALA A 20 -22.52 24.44 -8.19
N SER A 21 -22.38 23.80 -7.05
CA SER A 21 -21.23 24.03 -6.18
C SER A 21 -20.02 23.73 -7.06
N ALA A 22 -19.32 24.77 -7.50
CA ALA A 22 -18.00 24.63 -8.07
C ALA A 22 -17.20 23.86 -7.01
N GLN A 23 -16.99 22.59 -7.24
CA GLN A 23 -16.04 21.82 -6.45
C GLN A 23 -14.73 22.58 -6.63
N LEU A 24 -14.30 23.25 -5.56
CA LEU A 24 -12.92 23.71 -5.46
C LEU A 24 -12.09 22.51 -5.87
N GLU A 25 -11.42 22.57 -7.03
CA GLU A 25 -10.49 21.52 -7.43
C GLU A 25 -9.55 21.34 -6.25
N ASP A 26 -9.63 20.18 -5.60
CA ASP A 26 -8.80 19.88 -4.45
C ASP A 26 -7.35 20.00 -4.90
N LYS A 27 -6.64 20.98 -4.35
CA LYS A 27 -5.23 21.18 -4.68
C LYS A 27 -4.48 19.89 -4.32
N PRO A 28 -3.63 19.38 -5.21
CA PRO A 28 -2.83 18.22 -4.92
C PRO A 28 -1.97 18.42 -3.67
N VAL A 29 -1.89 17.40 -2.84
CA VAL A 29 -1.02 17.36 -1.66
C VAL A 29 0.07 16.31 -1.86
N PRO A 30 1.19 16.36 -1.15
CA PRO A 30 2.15 15.25 -1.11
C PRO A 30 1.48 13.95 -0.66
N MET A 31 1.94 12.81 -1.17
CA MET A 31 1.37 11.48 -0.87
C MET A 31 1.26 11.21 0.63
N ASP A 32 2.25 11.61 1.42
CA ASP A 32 2.29 11.44 2.88
C ASP A 32 1.35 12.39 3.66
N ARG A 33 0.61 13.24 2.96
CA ARG A 33 -0.40 14.15 3.53
C ARG A 33 -1.79 13.92 2.95
N ALA A 34 -1.93 12.95 2.06
CA ALA A 34 -3.22 12.64 1.44
C ALA A 34 -4.18 11.99 2.45
N PRO A 35 -5.50 12.19 2.30
CA PRO A 35 -6.49 11.44 3.07
C PRO A 35 -6.23 9.93 3.01
N PHE A 36 -6.40 9.27 4.15
CA PHE A 36 -6.18 7.82 4.32
C PHE A 36 -4.73 7.33 4.18
N HIS A 37 -3.76 8.22 4.01
CA HIS A 37 -2.33 7.92 4.02
C HIS A 37 -1.75 8.35 5.36
N ILE A 38 -1.64 7.43 6.30
CA ILE A 38 -1.22 7.74 7.67
C ILE A 38 0.25 7.36 7.84
N PRO A 39 1.17 8.34 8.01
CA PRO A 39 2.55 8.05 8.36
C PRO A 39 2.62 7.32 9.70
N VAL A 40 3.22 6.12 9.71
CA VAL A 40 3.34 5.26 10.90
C VAL A 40 4.77 5.04 11.34
N PHE A 41 5.74 5.30 10.45
CA PHE A 41 7.17 5.18 10.75
C PHE A 41 7.98 6.05 9.79
N SER A 42 9.11 6.58 10.25
CA SER A 42 10.07 7.28 9.40
C SER A 42 11.48 7.12 9.98
N ASN A 43 12.44 6.91 9.10
CA ASN A 43 13.87 6.92 9.39
C ASN A 43 14.64 7.67 8.30
N ASP A 44 15.96 7.52 8.25
CA ASP A 44 16.79 8.18 7.26
C ASP A 44 16.53 7.76 5.82
N TYR A 45 15.95 6.57 5.59
CA TYR A 45 15.82 5.94 4.28
C TYR A 45 14.40 6.00 3.70
N LEU A 46 13.37 6.03 4.54
CA LEU A 46 11.98 5.97 4.08
C LEU A 46 10.97 6.62 5.05
N ILE A 47 9.77 6.89 4.52
CA ILE A 47 8.56 7.20 5.27
C ILE A 47 7.57 6.07 4.98
N LEU A 48 7.09 5.37 6.01
CA LEU A 48 6.11 4.30 5.89
C LEU A 48 4.71 4.83 6.16
N LEU A 49 3.77 4.45 5.31
CA LEU A 49 2.38 4.85 5.36
C LEU A 49 1.48 3.63 5.51
N ASN A 50 0.56 3.69 6.45
CA ASN A 50 -0.62 2.83 6.46
C ASN A 50 -1.70 3.51 5.61
N VAL A 51 -2.09 2.87 4.51
CA VAL A 51 -3.09 3.38 3.58
C VAL A 51 -4.34 2.52 3.67
N ASN A 52 -5.45 3.12 4.15
CA ASN A 52 -6.69 2.38 4.32
C ASN A 52 -7.88 3.23 3.83
N ILE A 53 -8.34 2.97 2.61
CA ILE A 53 -9.39 3.73 1.94
C ILE A 53 -10.71 2.97 2.07
N PRO A 54 -11.70 3.47 2.83
CA PRO A 54 -13.01 2.83 2.95
C PRO A 54 -13.75 2.74 1.60
N PRO A 55 -14.71 1.80 1.45
CA PRO A 55 -15.57 1.73 0.28
C PRO A 55 -16.22 3.08 -0.08
N GLY A 56 -16.21 3.42 -1.36
CA GLY A 56 -16.76 4.66 -1.89
C GLY A 56 -15.97 5.95 -1.55
N ARG A 57 -14.84 5.85 -0.83
CA ARG A 57 -14.00 7.00 -0.49
C ARG A 57 -12.81 7.13 -1.45
N ASN A 58 -12.24 8.33 -1.49
CA ASN A 58 -11.07 8.62 -2.32
C ASN A 58 -10.00 9.39 -1.54
N THR A 59 -8.80 9.37 -2.08
CA THR A 59 -7.60 9.98 -1.48
C THR A 59 -7.49 11.49 -1.67
N GLY A 60 -8.43 12.14 -2.36
CA GLY A 60 -8.14 13.44 -2.95
C GLY A 60 -6.98 13.35 -3.96
N TYR A 61 -6.67 14.45 -4.63
CA TYR A 61 -5.50 14.49 -5.50
C TYR A 61 -4.22 14.54 -4.67
N HIS A 62 -3.31 13.61 -4.95
CA HIS A 62 -2.01 13.58 -4.29
C HIS A 62 -0.89 13.27 -5.27
N THR A 63 0.30 13.73 -4.91
CA THR A 63 1.50 13.61 -5.74
C THR A 63 2.47 12.61 -5.14
N HIS A 64 2.81 11.58 -5.92
CA HIS A 64 3.99 10.76 -5.72
C HIS A 64 5.19 11.60 -6.15
N TYR A 65 5.95 12.13 -5.22
CA TYR A 65 7.07 13.05 -5.45
C TYR A 65 8.45 12.39 -5.36
N ALA A 66 8.49 11.14 -4.93
CA ALA A 66 9.70 10.31 -4.82
C ALA A 66 9.37 8.85 -5.14
N ASP A 67 10.39 8.05 -5.40
CA ASP A 67 10.25 6.61 -5.58
C ASP A 67 9.51 6.01 -4.40
N SER A 68 8.58 5.12 -4.66
CA SER A 68 7.77 4.52 -3.60
C SER A 68 7.39 3.08 -3.92
N VAL A 69 7.05 2.33 -2.87
CA VAL A 69 6.54 0.96 -2.97
C VAL A 69 5.21 0.87 -2.25
N SER A 70 4.30 0.09 -2.80
CA SER A 70 3.05 -0.29 -2.14
C SER A 70 2.95 -1.80 -2.06
N VAL A 71 2.60 -2.34 -0.89
CA VAL A 71 2.30 -3.76 -0.66
C VAL A 71 0.82 -3.88 -0.36
N ASN A 72 0.07 -4.56 -1.22
CA ASN A 72 -1.35 -4.77 -1.01
C ASN A 72 -1.59 -5.78 0.11
N LEU A 73 -2.55 -5.48 0.97
CA LEU A 73 -2.96 -6.35 2.08
C LEU A 73 -4.35 -6.95 1.82
N THR A 74 -5.25 -6.18 1.23
CA THR A 74 -6.60 -6.64 0.89
C THR A 74 -6.81 -6.62 -0.62
N PRO A 75 -7.57 -7.58 -1.16
CA PRO A 75 -8.07 -7.46 -2.52
C PRO A 75 -9.06 -6.30 -2.57
N ALA A 76 -8.82 -5.32 -3.40
CA ALA A 76 -9.71 -4.17 -3.54
C ALA A 76 -9.75 -3.66 -4.97
N SER A 77 -10.89 -3.12 -5.34
CA SER A 77 -11.09 -2.52 -6.65
C SER A 77 -10.99 -1.01 -6.54
N GLN A 78 -10.07 -0.41 -7.27
CA GLN A 78 -9.90 1.03 -7.29
C GLN A 78 -9.90 1.58 -8.71
N THR A 79 -10.36 2.82 -8.84
CA THR A 79 -10.19 3.64 -10.04
C THR A 79 -9.17 4.73 -9.75
N ASN A 80 -8.49 5.19 -10.80
CA ASN A 80 -7.51 6.27 -10.73
C ASN A 80 -7.90 7.37 -11.71
N GLN A 81 -7.81 8.63 -11.25
CA GLN A 81 -8.02 9.81 -12.06
C GLN A 81 -6.77 10.68 -12.03
N PRO A 82 -6.06 10.87 -13.15
CA PRO A 82 -4.94 11.81 -13.23
C PRO A 82 -5.41 13.24 -12.94
N TYR A 83 -4.57 14.04 -12.29
CA TYR A 83 -4.88 15.46 -12.06
C TYR A 83 -4.99 16.23 -13.38
N GLY A 84 -5.98 17.08 -13.47
CA GLY A 84 -6.25 17.84 -14.70
C GLY A 84 -6.92 17.02 -15.82
N SER A 85 -7.28 15.77 -15.58
CA SER A 85 -8.00 14.90 -16.53
C SER A 85 -9.40 14.57 -16.04
N SER A 86 -10.35 14.53 -16.97
CA SER A 86 -11.70 13.98 -16.73
C SER A 86 -11.72 12.44 -16.84
N GLU A 87 -10.65 11.84 -17.36
CA GLU A 87 -10.58 10.39 -17.55
C GLU A 87 -10.39 9.68 -16.21
N VAL A 88 -11.18 8.66 -15.98
CA VAL A 88 -11.07 7.75 -14.84
C VAL A 88 -10.76 6.36 -15.37
N SER A 89 -9.74 5.72 -14.82
CA SER A 89 -9.39 4.35 -15.23
C SER A 89 -10.55 3.38 -14.95
N ALA A 90 -10.62 2.30 -15.73
CA ALA A 90 -11.49 1.19 -15.35
C ALA A 90 -11.12 0.66 -13.96
N PRO A 91 -12.08 0.10 -13.19
CA PRO A 91 -11.78 -0.60 -11.95
C PRO A 91 -10.71 -1.68 -12.20
N GLY A 92 -9.71 -1.72 -11.34
CA GLY A 92 -8.65 -2.72 -11.46
C GLY A 92 -7.54 -2.42 -12.47
N ALA A 93 -7.64 -1.38 -13.28
CA ALA A 93 -6.62 -1.06 -14.29
C ALA A 93 -5.23 -0.75 -13.70
N GLY A 94 -5.16 -0.38 -12.42
CA GLY A 94 -3.89 -0.19 -11.67
C GLY A 94 -3.31 -1.48 -11.09
N GLY A 95 -3.93 -2.62 -11.40
CA GLY A 95 -3.68 -3.89 -10.75
C GLY A 95 -4.39 -3.94 -9.41
N ASP A 96 -5.65 -4.39 -9.42
CA ASP A 96 -6.33 -4.83 -8.21
C ASP A 96 -5.47 -5.91 -7.62
N GLY A 97 -4.78 -5.54 -6.55
CA GLY A 97 -3.70 -6.36 -6.11
C GLY A 97 -4.22 -7.53 -5.31
N GLU A 98 -3.75 -8.68 -5.67
CA GLU A 98 -3.73 -9.77 -4.71
C GLU A 98 -2.92 -9.35 -3.48
N PRO A 99 -3.33 -9.76 -2.26
CA PRO A 99 -2.52 -9.60 -1.07
C PRO A 99 -1.08 -10.09 -1.31
N GLY A 100 -0.10 -9.35 -0.81
CA GLY A 100 1.33 -9.65 -1.02
C GLY A 100 1.92 -9.15 -2.34
N ARG A 101 1.11 -8.60 -3.25
CA ARG A 101 1.65 -7.92 -4.45
C ARG A 101 2.34 -6.63 -4.04
N ALA A 102 3.61 -6.50 -4.43
CA ALA A 102 4.36 -5.26 -4.29
C ALA A 102 4.48 -4.54 -5.63
N THR A 103 4.25 -3.23 -5.64
CA THR A 103 4.35 -2.37 -6.82
C THR A 103 5.33 -1.23 -6.54
N PHE A 104 6.24 -0.97 -7.48
CA PHE A 104 7.20 0.12 -7.42
C PHE A 104 6.79 1.27 -8.34
N THR A 105 6.69 2.48 -7.79
CA THR A 105 6.48 3.72 -8.55
C THR A 105 7.83 4.40 -8.72
N ASN A 106 8.31 4.49 -9.96
CA ASN A 106 9.63 5.01 -10.30
C ASN A 106 9.56 6.50 -10.68
N VAL A 107 9.47 7.36 -9.68
CA VAL A 107 9.44 8.82 -9.90
C VAL A 107 10.77 9.35 -10.42
N THR A 108 11.88 8.76 -10.01
CA THR A 108 13.21 9.12 -10.51
C THR A 108 13.31 9.01 -12.03
N LYS A 109 12.67 7.99 -12.62
CA LYS A 109 12.69 7.77 -14.08
C LYS A 109 11.54 8.49 -14.78
N ASP A 110 10.33 8.39 -14.23
CA ASP A 110 9.08 8.72 -14.93
C ASP A 110 8.55 10.12 -14.56
N GLY A 111 9.17 10.78 -13.57
CA GLY A 111 8.73 12.04 -13.01
C GLY A 111 7.61 11.90 -11.98
N PRO A 112 7.28 13.00 -11.27
CA PRO A 112 6.19 13.02 -10.30
C PRO A 112 4.84 12.68 -10.94
N ARG A 113 4.03 11.89 -10.23
CA ARG A 113 2.70 11.51 -10.68
C ARG A 113 1.65 12.03 -9.71
N THR A 114 0.70 12.80 -10.22
CA THR A 114 -0.43 13.32 -9.44
C THR A 114 -1.72 12.65 -9.87
N HIS A 115 -2.42 12.03 -8.92
CA HIS A 115 -3.68 11.35 -9.17
C HIS A 115 -4.58 11.32 -7.92
N LYS A 116 -5.83 10.91 -8.14
CA LYS A 116 -6.81 10.59 -7.11
C LYS A 116 -7.19 9.12 -7.28
N ALA A 117 -7.05 8.34 -6.21
CA ALA A 117 -7.50 6.95 -6.15
C ALA A 117 -8.85 6.86 -5.43
N THR A 118 -9.82 6.17 -6.00
CA THR A 118 -11.14 5.93 -5.40
C THR A 118 -11.34 4.44 -5.21
N ASN A 119 -11.66 4.02 -3.99
CA ASN A 119 -12.05 2.64 -3.73
C ASN A 119 -13.50 2.43 -4.20
N VAL A 120 -13.70 1.65 -5.25
CA VAL A 120 -15.01 1.29 -5.81
C VAL A 120 -15.43 -0.13 -5.44
N GLY A 121 -14.62 -0.83 -4.65
CA GLY A 121 -14.92 -2.16 -4.12
C GLY A 121 -15.79 -2.11 -2.86
N PRO A 122 -16.30 -3.28 -2.43
CA PRO A 122 -17.15 -3.41 -1.25
C PRO A 122 -16.36 -3.48 0.06
N THR A 123 -15.04 -3.68 0.01
CA THR A 123 -14.16 -3.81 1.18
C THR A 123 -13.18 -2.65 1.24
N PRO A 124 -12.60 -2.32 2.41
CA PRO A 124 -11.53 -1.34 2.48
C PRO A 124 -10.36 -1.72 1.58
N PHE A 125 -9.82 -0.75 0.83
CA PHE A 125 -8.54 -0.91 0.15
C PHE A 125 -7.44 -0.62 1.16
N HIS A 126 -6.74 -1.67 1.57
CA HIS A 126 -5.68 -1.58 2.55
C HIS A 126 -4.35 -1.97 1.94
N ASN A 127 -3.36 -1.10 2.08
CA ASN A 127 -1.97 -1.37 1.73
C ASN A 127 -1.01 -0.70 2.71
N VAL A 128 0.21 -1.21 2.75
CA VAL A 128 1.36 -0.53 3.35
C VAL A 128 2.19 0.03 2.22
N SER A 129 2.35 1.35 2.21
CA SER A 129 3.20 2.03 1.23
C SER A 129 4.41 2.66 1.92
N PHE A 130 5.53 2.78 1.23
CA PHE A 130 6.65 3.56 1.73
C PHE A 130 7.30 4.41 0.65
N ILE A 131 7.64 5.64 1.02
CA ILE A 131 8.30 6.63 0.19
C ILE A 131 9.79 6.52 0.47
N LEU A 132 10.60 6.31 -0.55
CA LEU A 132 12.05 6.22 -0.44
C LEU A 132 12.66 7.63 -0.43
N LYS A 133 13.44 7.93 0.59
CA LYS A 133 14.21 9.17 0.69
C LYS A 133 15.46 9.11 -0.20
N ASP A 134 16.13 10.23 -0.38
CA ASP A 134 17.34 10.33 -1.21
C ASP A 134 18.52 9.57 -0.61
N ARG A 135 18.60 9.50 0.73
CA ARG A 135 19.66 8.76 1.41
C ARG A 135 19.57 7.27 1.08
N ARG A 136 20.70 6.71 0.69
CA ARG A 136 20.86 5.28 0.39
C ARG A 136 21.80 4.63 1.40
N PRO A 137 21.66 3.31 1.65
CA PRO A 137 22.63 2.59 2.44
C PRO A 137 24.01 2.63 1.78
N GLU A 138 25.03 2.95 2.57
CA GLU A 138 26.41 3.01 2.11
C GLU A 138 27.16 1.73 2.50
N GLY A 139 28.05 1.25 1.63
CA GLY A 139 28.90 0.10 1.93
C GLY A 139 28.16 -1.23 2.08
N THR A 140 26.87 -1.30 1.70
CA THR A 140 26.06 -2.51 1.79
C THR A 140 25.72 -3.04 0.39
N THR A 141 25.53 -4.35 0.31
CA THR A 141 25.03 -5.04 -0.88
C THR A 141 23.85 -5.89 -0.46
N VAL A 142 22.75 -5.82 -1.20
CA VAL A 142 21.56 -6.65 -0.88
C VAL A 142 21.90 -8.13 -0.93
N SER A 143 21.34 -8.91 -0.01
CA SER A 143 21.58 -10.35 0.09
C SER A 143 21.11 -11.09 -1.16
N ASP A 144 21.83 -12.15 -1.50
CA ASP A 144 21.34 -13.14 -2.46
C ASP A 144 20.58 -14.23 -1.68
N ARG A 145 19.30 -14.39 -2.01
CA ARG A 145 18.44 -15.42 -1.42
C ARG A 145 18.01 -16.47 -2.45
N SER A 146 18.71 -16.53 -3.59
CA SER A 146 18.48 -17.55 -4.62
C SER A 146 18.62 -18.94 -4.03
N GLY A 147 17.60 -19.78 -4.21
CA GLY A 147 17.58 -21.15 -3.68
C GLY A 147 17.39 -21.28 -2.17
N VAL A 148 17.25 -20.17 -1.43
CA VAL A 148 16.91 -20.24 0.00
C VAL A 148 15.45 -20.59 0.16
N ALA A 149 15.16 -21.66 0.89
CA ALA A 149 13.80 -22.14 1.10
C ALA A 149 12.89 -21.03 1.65
N GLY A 150 11.67 -20.96 1.14
CA GLY A 150 10.65 -20.03 1.58
C GLY A 150 10.74 -18.63 0.98
N TYR A 151 11.82 -18.23 0.31
CA TYR A 151 11.99 -16.93 -0.32
C TYR A 151 11.74 -16.98 -1.83
N THR A 152 10.81 -16.16 -2.31
CA THR A 152 10.58 -15.96 -3.73
C THR A 152 10.85 -14.50 -4.07
N GLN A 153 11.85 -14.23 -4.91
CA GLN A 153 12.14 -12.86 -5.36
C GLN A 153 10.99 -12.34 -6.22
N ILE A 154 10.45 -11.17 -5.87
CA ILE A 154 9.32 -10.54 -6.57
C ILE A 154 9.68 -9.19 -7.18
N MET A 155 10.78 -8.59 -6.76
CA MET A 155 11.23 -7.29 -7.27
C MET A 155 12.76 -7.18 -7.17
N ASP A 156 13.35 -6.56 -8.19
CA ASP A 156 14.76 -6.13 -8.18
C ASP A 156 14.90 -4.89 -9.07
N ASN A 157 15.31 -3.78 -8.49
CA ASN A 157 15.51 -2.52 -9.20
C ASN A 157 16.68 -1.72 -8.62
N ALA A 158 16.86 -0.47 -9.05
CA ALA A 158 17.97 0.37 -8.62
C ALA A 158 17.90 0.83 -7.15
N ARG A 159 16.73 0.69 -6.50
CA ARG A 159 16.50 1.19 -5.14
C ARG A 159 16.41 0.08 -4.09
N LEU A 160 15.96 -1.12 -4.49
CA LEU A 160 15.71 -2.22 -3.56
C LEU A 160 15.59 -3.57 -4.27
N ARG A 161 15.66 -4.62 -3.47
CA ARG A 161 15.25 -5.98 -3.81
C ARG A 161 14.19 -6.44 -2.82
N ALA A 162 13.20 -7.22 -3.30
CA ALA A 162 12.13 -7.73 -2.46
C ALA A 162 11.86 -9.21 -2.69
N TRP A 163 11.44 -9.87 -1.61
CA TRP A 163 11.07 -11.28 -1.58
C TRP A 163 9.72 -11.45 -0.88
N ARG A 164 8.91 -12.32 -1.42
CA ARG A 164 7.69 -12.81 -0.79
C ARG A 164 8.00 -14.10 -0.04
N VAL A 165 7.45 -14.25 1.14
CA VAL A 165 7.53 -15.44 1.99
C VAL A 165 6.12 -15.83 2.41
N ALA A 166 5.74 -17.09 2.17
CA ALA A 166 4.48 -17.67 2.61
C ALA A 166 4.77 -19.01 3.30
N LEU A 167 4.40 -19.13 4.56
CA LEU A 167 4.70 -20.29 5.41
C LEU A 167 3.40 -20.89 5.95
N LYS A 168 3.13 -22.14 5.61
CA LYS A 168 2.06 -22.93 6.25
C LYS A 168 2.44 -23.26 7.70
N PRO A 169 1.50 -23.68 8.55
CA PRO A 169 1.78 -24.14 9.90
C PRO A 169 2.94 -25.14 9.95
N GLY A 170 3.93 -24.87 10.79
CA GLY A 170 5.13 -25.69 10.97
C GLY A 170 6.25 -25.46 9.95
N GLU A 171 6.00 -24.78 8.82
CA GLU A 171 7.05 -24.48 7.83
C GLU A 171 8.01 -23.39 8.34
N ALA A 172 9.22 -23.40 7.80
CA ALA A 172 10.26 -22.43 8.10
C ALA A 172 10.98 -22.01 6.82
N THR A 173 11.53 -20.80 6.84
CA THR A 173 12.49 -20.37 5.81
C THR A 173 13.84 -21.03 6.02
N GLY A 174 14.65 -21.09 4.97
CA GLY A 174 16.09 -21.22 5.12
C GLY A 174 16.68 -20.03 5.88
N GLN A 175 17.88 -20.23 6.42
CA GLN A 175 18.62 -19.16 7.09
C GLN A 175 19.16 -18.17 6.07
N ILE A 176 18.99 -16.88 6.34
CA ILE A 176 19.56 -15.79 5.55
C ILE A 176 20.46 -14.92 6.44
N ARG A 177 21.44 -14.27 5.82
CA ARG A 177 22.11 -13.11 6.40
C ARG A 177 21.61 -11.86 5.69
N GLN A 178 20.97 -10.97 6.42
CA GLN A 178 20.58 -9.67 5.90
C GLN A 178 21.82 -8.79 5.76
N THR A 179 22.12 -8.33 4.55
CA THR A 179 23.36 -7.61 4.28
C THR A 179 23.14 -6.10 4.03
N ALA A 180 21.91 -5.69 3.81
CA ALA A 180 21.51 -4.27 3.72
C ALA A 180 20.32 -4.00 4.64
N PRO A 181 20.13 -2.76 5.12
CA PRO A 181 18.95 -2.40 5.90
C PRO A 181 17.69 -2.57 5.07
N GLY A 182 16.57 -2.85 5.74
CA GLY A 182 15.34 -3.13 5.04
C GLY A 182 14.10 -3.15 5.91
N LEU A 183 13.03 -3.67 5.33
CA LEU A 183 11.70 -3.68 5.92
C LEU A 183 11.03 -5.03 5.68
N ARG A 184 10.33 -5.56 6.68
CA ARG A 184 9.36 -6.65 6.53
C ARG A 184 7.96 -6.07 6.74
N VAL A 185 7.04 -6.39 5.83
CA VAL A 185 5.61 -6.05 5.92
C VAL A 185 4.82 -7.33 5.97
N TYR A 186 3.96 -7.49 6.97
CA TYR A 186 3.12 -8.68 7.13
C TYR A 186 1.83 -8.53 6.32
N VAL A 187 1.60 -9.48 5.41
CA VAL A 187 0.40 -9.57 4.57
C VAL A 187 -0.67 -10.40 5.26
N HIS A 188 -0.28 -11.55 5.81
CA HIS A 188 -1.11 -12.37 6.69
C HIS A 188 -0.36 -12.56 8.00
N GLY A 189 -0.94 -12.05 9.07
CA GLY A 189 -0.43 -12.19 10.41
C GLY A 189 -0.58 -13.62 10.96
N GLY A 190 -0.09 -13.83 12.18
CA GLY A 190 -0.17 -15.11 12.86
C GLY A 190 0.94 -15.25 13.89
N VAL A 191 1.19 -16.47 14.37
CA VAL A 191 2.21 -16.74 15.38
C VAL A 191 3.46 -17.35 14.73
N LEU A 192 4.59 -16.69 14.90
CA LEU A 192 5.87 -17.12 14.34
C LEU A 192 7.00 -17.04 15.37
N ALA A 193 8.10 -17.72 15.07
CA ALA A 193 9.36 -17.55 15.76
C ALA A 193 10.45 -17.09 14.79
N GLU A 194 11.22 -16.11 15.20
CA GLU A 194 12.47 -15.71 14.54
C GLU A 194 13.61 -16.51 15.19
N ILE A 195 14.31 -17.30 14.38
CA ILE A 195 15.40 -18.18 14.81
C ILE A 195 16.71 -17.47 14.51
N VAL A 196 17.43 -17.09 15.56
CA VAL A 196 18.73 -16.40 15.45
C VAL A 196 19.81 -17.34 15.98
N PRO A 197 20.84 -17.72 15.19
CA PRO A 197 21.89 -18.60 15.64
C PRO A 197 22.55 -18.14 16.95
N GLY A 198 22.65 -19.03 17.90
CA GLY A 198 23.28 -18.78 19.21
C GLY A 198 22.41 -17.97 20.19
N SER A 199 21.14 -17.74 19.87
CA SER A 199 20.18 -17.06 20.75
C SER A 199 18.91 -17.91 20.94
N ALA A 200 18.13 -17.57 21.97
CA ALA A 200 16.79 -18.15 22.09
C ALA A 200 15.87 -17.65 20.96
N ASP A 201 14.97 -18.51 20.50
CA ASP A 201 13.99 -18.15 19.50
C ASP A 201 13.11 -17.00 20.00
N ARG A 202 12.88 -16.02 19.13
CA ARG A 202 12.04 -14.85 19.43
C ARG A 202 10.62 -15.08 18.91
N GLY A 203 9.68 -15.40 19.81
CA GLY A 203 8.27 -15.49 19.48
C GLY A 203 7.65 -14.15 19.12
N MET A 204 6.79 -14.12 18.10
CA MET A 204 6.11 -12.94 17.60
C MET A 204 4.70 -13.29 17.16
N ALA A 205 3.77 -12.32 17.24
CA ALA A 205 2.39 -12.47 16.80
C ALA A 205 1.93 -11.22 16.02
N PRO A 206 2.50 -10.97 14.84
CA PRO A 206 2.13 -9.82 14.03
C PRO A 206 0.72 -9.94 13.48
N TYR A 207 0.08 -8.79 13.24
CA TYR A 207 -1.17 -8.66 12.52
C TYR A 207 -0.90 -8.30 11.04
N GLU A 208 -1.95 -8.35 10.22
CA GLU A 208 -1.95 -7.79 8.88
C GLU A 208 -1.59 -6.30 8.91
N GLY A 209 -0.65 -5.87 8.09
CA GLY A 209 -0.17 -4.50 8.03
C GLY A 209 0.89 -4.13 9.04
N ASP A 210 1.20 -5.01 10.00
CA ASP A 210 2.36 -4.80 10.87
C ASP A 210 3.66 -4.83 10.05
N PHE A 211 4.67 -4.17 10.58
CA PHE A 211 5.98 -4.10 9.92
C PHE A 211 7.13 -4.16 10.92
N ILE A 212 8.30 -4.52 10.42
CA ILE A 212 9.54 -4.50 11.19
C ILE A 212 10.64 -3.89 10.33
N TRP A 213 11.29 -2.86 10.86
CA TRP A 213 12.56 -2.38 10.32
C TRP A 213 13.65 -3.39 10.68
N GLN A 214 14.52 -3.68 9.73
CA GLN A 214 15.58 -4.68 9.85
C GLN A 214 16.92 -4.06 9.50
N ASP A 215 17.82 -3.99 10.48
CA ASP A 215 19.18 -3.52 10.24
C ASP A 215 20.02 -4.59 9.53
N ALA A 216 21.05 -4.14 8.82
CA ALA A 216 22.02 -5.04 8.21
C ALA A 216 22.81 -5.85 9.26
N GLY A 217 23.34 -6.99 8.84
CA GLY A 217 24.24 -7.83 9.64
C GLY A 217 23.57 -8.97 10.39
N GLN A 218 22.23 -9.00 10.47
CA GLN A 218 21.51 -10.06 11.18
C GLN A 218 21.44 -11.34 10.36
N THR A 219 21.66 -12.47 11.03
CA THR A 219 21.45 -13.82 10.47
C THR A 219 20.23 -14.43 11.16
N ARG A 220 19.24 -14.89 10.37
CA ARG A 220 17.99 -15.43 10.91
C ARG A 220 17.30 -16.39 9.95
N ALA A 221 16.40 -17.19 10.49
CA ALA A 221 15.32 -17.86 9.79
C ALA A 221 13.99 -17.50 10.45
N VAL A 222 12.88 -17.75 9.77
CA VAL A 222 11.52 -17.54 10.31
C VAL A 222 10.77 -18.86 10.27
N LYS A 223 10.12 -19.23 11.36
CA LYS A 223 9.28 -20.43 11.44
C LYS A 223 7.85 -20.04 11.80
N ASN A 224 6.88 -20.55 11.07
CA ASN A 224 5.48 -20.46 11.45
C ASN A 224 5.22 -21.46 12.60
N THR A 225 4.95 -20.93 13.79
CA THR A 225 4.64 -21.72 15.00
C THR A 225 3.14 -21.70 15.34
N GLY A 226 2.36 -21.00 14.52
CA GLY A 226 0.89 -20.90 14.64
C GLY A 226 0.14 -21.97 13.84
N THR A 227 -1.16 -21.76 13.70
CA THR A 227 -2.11 -22.68 13.04
C THR A 227 -2.65 -22.14 11.71
N THR A 228 -2.29 -20.93 11.33
CA THR A 228 -2.74 -20.26 10.09
C THR A 228 -1.54 -19.97 9.18
N LEU A 229 -1.81 -19.73 7.90
CA LEU A 229 -0.79 -19.23 6.96
C LEU A 229 -0.22 -17.91 7.48
N ILE A 230 1.10 -17.77 7.42
CA ILE A 230 1.79 -16.50 7.60
C ILE A 230 2.38 -16.07 6.26
N GLU A 231 2.17 -14.82 5.91
CA GLU A 231 2.73 -14.25 4.71
C GLU A 231 3.31 -12.86 4.97
N PHE A 232 4.48 -12.59 4.40
CA PHE A 232 5.10 -11.28 4.46
C PHE A 232 5.94 -10.99 3.23
N VAL A 233 6.21 -9.70 3.01
CA VAL A 233 7.17 -9.24 2.00
C VAL A 233 8.36 -8.60 2.72
N GLU A 234 9.56 -9.03 2.37
CA GLU A 234 10.81 -8.43 2.86
C GLU A 234 11.49 -7.63 1.76
N PHE A 235 12.06 -6.51 2.16
CA PHE A 235 12.81 -5.60 1.32
C PHE A 235 14.21 -5.38 1.88
N GLU A 236 15.21 -5.32 1.02
CA GLU A 236 16.52 -4.75 1.30
C GLU A 236 16.77 -3.56 0.38
N LEU A 237 17.24 -2.45 0.95
CA LEU A 237 17.52 -1.20 0.24
C LEU A 237 18.90 -1.23 -0.42
N LYS A 238 19.03 -0.51 -1.56
CA LYS A 238 20.28 -0.36 -2.34
C LYS A 238 20.80 1.06 -2.31
#